data_8ca1c4f58cf9eaa45fd9b45a48bc7e4f
#
_entry.id   8ca1c4f58cf9eaa45fd9b45a48bc7e4f
#
_cell.length_a   1.000
_cell.length_b   1.000
_cell.length_c   1.000
_cell.angle_alpha   90.00
_cell.angle_beta   90.00
_cell.angle_gamma   90.00
#
_symmetry.space_group_name_H-M   'P 1'
#
loop_
_entity.id
_entity.type
_entity.pdbx_description
1 polymer ?
#
loop_
_entity_poly.entity_id
_entity_poly.type
_entity_poly.pdbx_seq_one_letter_code
_entity_poly.pdbx_strand_id
1 'polypeptide(L)'
;GKIQAHHQYHWNGSWDWDEVSTPILMPVERQGRTIDALVHPGRNGYLWTLERSADDISFVDAEPYVYQNAFASLDPETGRPTYDPKHKPTTGSTTSFCPSLWGGKDWPPAAYNPESGLLYIPANDNHCGVIEGREVTYMPGSAYMGARTQMTVPEGADHIGEIQAWDMNTGEEVWTREFDSHNWGGILTTSGCLLYT
;
A
#
# COMPACT_ATOMS: atom_id res chain seq x y z
N GLY A 1 25.61 -11.60 4.80
CA GLY A 1 25.11 -10.55 3.91
C GLY A 1 25.29 -9.17 4.50
N LYS A 2 25.27 -8.15 3.67
CA LYS A 2 25.29 -6.74 4.05
C LYS A 2 24.10 -6.05 3.40
N ILE A 3 23.33 -5.27 4.17
CA ILE A 3 22.31 -4.39 3.63
C ILE A 3 23.04 -3.26 2.91
N GLN A 4 22.74 -3.06 1.62
CA GLN A 4 23.35 -2.01 0.80
C GLN A 4 22.55 -0.73 0.84
N ALA A 5 21.21 -0.84 0.78
CA ALA A 5 20.30 0.28 0.84
C ALA A 5 18.95 -0.14 1.48
N HIS A 6 18.16 0.83 1.92
CA HIS A 6 16.82 0.62 2.44
C HIS A 6 15.98 1.88 2.26
N HIS A 7 14.67 1.69 2.15
CA HIS A 7 13.67 2.75 2.21
C HIS A 7 12.63 2.42 3.27
N GLN A 8 12.19 3.41 4.02
CA GLN A 8 11.14 3.27 5.02
C GLN A 8 9.92 4.07 4.58
N TYR A 9 8.83 3.38 4.19
CA TYR A 9 7.62 3.99 3.66
C TYR A 9 6.88 4.87 4.67
N HIS A 10 6.93 4.53 5.96
CA HIS A 10 6.38 5.35 7.03
C HIS A 10 7.03 5.03 8.39
N TRP A 11 6.96 5.98 9.33
CA TRP A 11 7.59 5.90 10.64
C TRP A 11 6.56 5.82 11.74
N ASN A 12 6.88 5.14 12.84
CA ASN A 12 6.05 5.09 14.03
C ASN A 12 4.59 4.76 13.71
N GLY A 13 4.40 3.75 12.86
CA GLY A 13 3.09 3.24 12.46
C GLY A 13 2.32 2.67 13.64
N SER A 14 1.00 2.87 13.65
CA SER A 14 0.08 2.31 14.63
C SER A 14 -1.19 1.77 13.97
N TRP A 15 -1.11 1.46 12.67
CA TRP A 15 -2.22 0.99 11.83
C TRP A 15 -2.11 -0.47 11.43
N ASP A 16 -1.01 -1.15 11.78
CA ASP A 16 -0.68 -2.52 11.34
C ASP A 16 -0.28 -2.61 9.86
N TRP A 17 0.39 -1.58 9.35
CA TRP A 17 0.81 -1.47 7.94
C TRP A 17 2.27 -1.86 7.71
N ASP A 18 2.72 -2.94 8.32
CA ASP A 18 4.00 -3.56 7.99
C ASP A 18 3.92 -4.20 6.60
N GLU A 19 4.93 -3.95 5.78
CA GLU A 19 4.93 -4.37 4.38
C GLU A 19 5.27 -5.85 4.25
N VAL A 20 4.33 -6.63 3.75
CA VAL A 20 4.39 -8.09 3.65
C VAL A 20 4.39 -8.62 2.22
N SER A 21 4.17 -7.74 1.23
CA SER A 21 4.17 -8.13 -0.17
C SER A 21 5.50 -7.83 -0.86
N THR A 22 5.83 -8.65 -1.85
CA THR A 22 7.06 -8.48 -2.64
C THR A 22 6.94 -7.28 -3.55
N PRO A 23 7.89 -6.32 -3.53
CA PRO A 23 7.95 -5.27 -4.54
C PRO A 23 8.29 -5.84 -5.91
N ILE A 24 7.89 -5.14 -6.96
CA ILE A 24 8.14 -5.52 -8.35
C ILE A 24 9.27 -4.65 -8.91
N LEU A 25 10.27 -5.32 -9.50
CA LEU A 25 11.40 -4.65 -10.14
C LEU A 25 11.13 -4.55 -11.63
N MET A 26 11.16 -3.33 -12.17
CA MET A 26 10.87 -3.08 -13.57
C MET A 26 11.54 -1.80 -14.07
N PRO A 27 11.82 -1.66 -15.37
CA PRO A 27 12.15 -0.37 -15.95
C PRO A 27 10.91 0.51 -15.99
N VAL A 28 11.06 1.78 -15.67
CA VAL A 28 9.98 2.79 -15.69
C VAL A 28 10.50 4.08 -16.30
N GLU A 29 9.71 4.71 -17.17
CA GLU A 29 10.03 6.03 -17.71
C GLU A 29 9.65 7.12 -16.69
N ARG A 30 10.62 7.96 -16.35
CA ARG A 30 10.40 9.14 -15.47
C ARG A 30 11.25 10.31 -15.95
N GLN A 31 10.60 11.46 -16.18
CA GLN A 31 11.27 12.70 -16.58
C GLN A 31 12.19 12.53 -17.81
N GLY A 32 11.78 11.71 -18.79
CA GLY A 32 12.50 11.50 -20.04
C GLY A 32 13.71 10.55 -19.94
N ARG A 33 13.84 9.79 -18.86
CA ARG A 33 14.84 8.73 -18.70
C ARG A 33 14.22 7.43 -18.18
N THR A 34 14.77 6.31 -18.60
CA THR A 34 14.43 5.02 -18.03
C THR A 34 15.17 4.82 -16.72
N ILE A 35 14.46 4.54 -15.64
CA ILE A 35 15.02 4.20 -14.32
C ILE A 35 14.85 2.70 -14.02
N ASP A 36 15.76 2.14 -13.23
CA ASP A 36 15.61 0.80 -12.66
C ASP A 36 14.76 0.94 -11.39
N ALA A 37 13.44 0.75 -11.56
CA ALA A 37 12.48 0.99 -10.50
C ALA A 37 12.22 -0.24 -9.64
N LEU A 38 11.96 0.05 -8.36
CA LEU A 38 11.27 -0.82 -7.41
C LEU A 38 9.90 -0.20 -7.19
N VAL A 39 8.86 -0.91 -7.64
CA VAL A 39 7.46 -0.47 -7.51
C VAL A 39 6.76 -1.29 -6.44
N HIS A 40 6.06 -0.62 -5.53
CA HIS A 40 5.43 -1.26 -4.40
C HIS A 40 4.06 -0.65 -4.06
N PRO A 41 2.94 -1.37 -4.31
CA PRO A 41 1.64 -0.98 -3.76
C PRO A 41 1.63 -1.29 -2.26
N GLY A 42 1.80 -0.25 -1.44
CA GLY A 42 1.96 -0.35 -0.01
C GLY A 42 0.63 -0.50 0.74
N ARG A 43 0.67 -1.15 1.92
CA ARG A 43 -0.50 -1.26 2.82
C ARG A 43 -1.03 0.11 3.24
N ASN A 44 -0.18 1.13 3.27
CA ASN A 44 -0.55 2.52 3.58
C ASN A 44 -1.41 3.21 2.51
N GLY A 45 -1.74 2.53 1.40
CA GLY A 45 -2.60 3.04 0.34
C GLY A 45 -1.87 3.81 -0.77
N TYR A 46 -0.55 3.87 -0.75
CA TYR A 46 0.26 4.50 -1.79
C TYR A 46 0.96 3.47 -2.68
N LEU A 47 0.96 3.73 -3.97
CA LEU A 47 1.78 3.05 -4.97
C LEU A 47 3.12 3.78 -5.04
N TRP A 48 4.16 3.18 -4.47
CA TRP A 48 5.50 3.74 -4.37
C TRP A 48 6.35 3.38 -5.56
N THR A 49 7.06 4.37 -6.10
CA THR A 49 8.11 4.19 -7.09
C THR A 49 9.44 4.65 -6.49
N LEU A 50 10.38 3.75 -6.39
CA LEU A 50 11.74 4.02 -5.93
C LEU A 50 12.72 3.70 -7.06
N GLU A 51 13.75 4.52 -7.24
CA GLU A 51 14.88 4.19 -8.12
C GLU A 51 15.93 3.43 -7.33
N ARG A 52 16.41 2.32 -7.85
CA ARG A 52 17.48 1.55 -7.23
C ARG A 52 18.75 1.56 -8.05
N SER A 53 19.87 1.51 -7.37
CA SER A 53 21.21 1.30 -7.91
C SER A 53 21.89 0.13 -7.21
N ALA A 54 23.18 -0.04 -7.42
CA ALA A 54 23.96 -1.10 -6.76
C ALA A 54 24.04 -0.93 -5.23
N ASP A 55 23.97 0.28 -4.73
CA ASP A 55 24.24 0.65 -3.33
C ASP A 55 23.30 1.71 -2.76
N ASP A 56 22.25 2.09 -3.51
CA ASP A 56 21.26 3.06 -3.07
C ASP A 56 19.82 2.72 -3.53
N ILE A 57 18.85 3.19 -2.75
CA ILE A 57 17.42 3.22 -3.09
C ILE A 57 16.90 4.62 -2.75
N SER A 58 16.44 5.35 -3.75
CA SER A 58 15.95 6.72 -3.61
C SER A 58 14.47 6.84 -3.99
N PHE A 59 13.77 7.72 -3.29
CA PHE A 59 12.37 8.04 -3.58
C PHE A 59 12.24 8.75 -4.91
N VAL A 60 11.25 8.37 -5.72
CA VAL A 60 10.91 9.01 -6.98
C VAL A 60 9.55 9.67 -6.89
N ASP A 61 8.51 8.88 -6.66
CA ASP A 61 7.14 9.35 -6.47
C ASP A 61 6.31 8.33 -5.67
N ALA A 62 5.12 8.76 -5.24
CA ALA A 62 4.12 7.88 -4.68
C ALA A 62 2.72 8.46 -4.91
N GLU A 63 1.83 7.66 -5.50
CA GLU A 63 0.45 8.02 -5.79
C GLU A 63 -0.52 7.21 -4.94
N PRO A 64 -1.59 7.81 -4.38
CA PRO A 64 -2.61 7.04 -3.69
C PRO A 64 -3.35 6.15 -4.70
N TYR A 65 -3.37 4.84 -4.46
CA TYR A 65 -4.09 3.88 -5.31
C TYR A 65 -5.41 3.41 -4.69
N VAL A 66 -5.63 3.70 -3.41
CA VAL A 66 -6.90 3.54 -2.70
C VAL A 66 -7.14 4.76 -1.82
N TYR A 67 -8.38 4.94 -1.37
CA TYR A 67 -8.70 6.03 -0.45
C TYR A 67 -7.89 5.92 0.85
N GLN A 68 -7.17 6.96 1.18
CA GLN A 68 -6.40 7.08 2.42
C GLN A 68 -6.63 8.44 3.09
N ASN A 69 -6.58 8.48 4.43
CA ASN A 69 -6.73 9.70 5.23
C ASN A 69 -5.72 9.82 6.37
N ALA A 70 -4.83 8.84 6.52
CA ALA A 70 -3.84 8.83 7.59
C ALA A 70 -2.63 9.74 7.30
N PHE A 71 -2.27 9.90 6.02
CA PHE A 71 -1.19 10.78 5.60
C PHE A 71 -1.78 12.09 5.08
N ALA A 72 -1.44 13.20 5.72
CA ALA A 72 -1.83 14.54 5.28
C ALA A 72 -1.02 15.01 4.07
N SER A 73 0.24 14.58 3.96
CA SER A 73 1.13 14.86 2.84
C SER A 73 2.33 13.92 2.84
N LEU A 74 3.01 13.84 1.70
CA LEU A 74 4.34 13.26 1.56
C LEU A 74 5.35 14.38 1.29
N ASP A 75 6.54 14.25 1.86
CA ASP A 75 7.68 15.08 1.49
C ASP A 75 8.10 14.77 0.05
N PRO A 76 8.20 15.75 -0.86
CA PRO A 76 8.41 15.51 -2.29
C PRO A 76 9.81 14.98 -2.64
N GLU A 77 10.79 15.12 -1.74
CA GLU A 77 12.17 14.64 -1.98
C GLU A 77 12.42 13.26 -1.39
N THR A 78 11.77 12.95 -0.27
CA THR A 78 12.06 11.74 0.52
C THR A 78 10.91 10.75 0.62
N GLY A 79 9.70 11.16 0.21
CA GLY A 79 8.47 10.38 0.42
C GLY A 79 8.03 10.31 1.88
N ARG A 80 8.70 11.01 2.81
CA ARG A 80 8.36 10.94 4.23
C ARG A 80 6.97 11.50 4.52
N PRO A 81 6.05 10.71 5.14
CA PRO A 81 4.72 11.18 5.43
C PRO A 81 4.67 12.13 6.63
N THR A 82 3.79 13.14 6.51
CA THR A 82 3.20 13.87 7.64
C THR A 82 1.84 13.28 7.93
N TYR A 83 1.59 12.87 9.17
CA TYR A 83 0.34 12.22 9.54
C TYR A 83 -0.74 13.21 9.89
N ASP A 84 -2.00 12.89 9.54
CA ASP A 84 -3.14 13.57 10.13
C ASP A 84 -3.35 13.04 11.57
N PRO A 85 -3.22 13.89 12.60
CA PRO A 85 -3.35 13.45 13.99
C PRO A 85 -4.75 12.92 14.33
N LYS A 86 -5.79 13.26 13.56
CA LYS A 86 -7.14 12.73 13.73
C LYS A 86 -7.26 11.25 13.39
N HIS A 87 -6.37 10.77 12.52
CA HIS A 87 -6.36 9.41 11.99
C HIS A 87 -5.17 8.59 12.50
N LYS A 88 -4.43 9.11 13.47
CA LYS A 88 -3.29 8.44 14.11
C LYS A 88 -3.72 7.77 15.42
N PRO A 89 -3.83 6.42 15.49
CA PRO A 89 -4.17 5.73 16.73
C PRO A 89 -3.14 5.95 17.84
N THR A 90 -3.64 6.18 19.06
CA THR A 90 -2.83 6.30 20.27
C THR A 90 -3.49 5.57 21.43
N THR A 91 -2.71 5.24 22.47
CA THR A 91 -3.25 4.67 23.72
C THR A 91 -4.31 5.59 24.32
N GLY A 92 -5.46 5.02 24.68
CA GLY A 92 -6.58 5.75 25.27
C GLY A 92 -7.49 6.47 24.28
N SER A 93 -7.22 6.36 22.95
CA SER A 93 -8.08 6.93 21.90
C SER A 93 -8.83 5.87 21.12
N THR A 94 -9.99 6.27 20.57
CA THR A 94 -10.68 5.54 19.51
C THR A 94 -10.51 6.31 18.21
N THR A 95 -9.87 5.71 17.23
CA THR A 95 -9.47 6.39 16.01
C THR A 95 -9.93 5.59 14.79
N SER A 96 -10.60 6.26 13.85
CA SER A 96 -10.92 5.71 12.53
C SER A 96 -9.92 6.18 11.49
N PHE A 97 -9.59 5.32 10.54
CA PHE A 97 -8.62 5.60 9.49
C PHE A 97 -8.85 4.71 8.25
N CYS A 98 -8.37 5.16 7.12
CA CYS A 98 -8.37 4.42 5.87
C CYS A 98 -6.96 4.49 5.24
N PRO A 99 -6.53 3.42 4.56
CA PRO A 99 -7.17 2.11 4.49
C PRO A 99 -7.17 1.38 5.84
N SER A 100 -7.84 0.23 5.92
CA SER A 100 -7.97 -0.56 7.14
C SER A 100 -6.62 -1.10 7.65
N LEU A 101 -6.65 -1.91 8.72
CA LEU A 101 -5.48 -2.65 9.20
C LEU A 101 -4.91 -3.61 8.13
N TRP A 102 -5.74 -4.08 7.20
CA TRP A 102 -5.28 -4.90 6.07
C TRP A 102 -4.59 -4.07 4.98
N GLY A 103 -4.74 -2.75 5.04
CA GLY A 103 -4.18 -1.85 4.06
C GLY A 103 -4.97 -1.80 2.76
N GLY A 104 -4.52 -0.98 1.81
CA GLY A 104 -5.03 -0.93 0.45
C GLY A 104 -4.73 -2.21 -0.33
N LYS A 105 -3.71 -2.94 0.09
CA LYS A 105 -3.32 -4.27 -0.36
C LYS A 105 -2.54 -4.96 0.75
N ASP A 106 -2.77 -6.24 0.97
CA ASP A 106 -1.99 -7.06 1.89
C ASP A 106 -1.02 -7.99 1.13
N TRP A 107 -0.77 -9.20 1.61
CA TRP A 107 0.15 -10.18 1.03
C TRP A 107 -0.19 -10.68 -0.41
N PRO A 108 -1.44 -10.66 -0.93
CA PRO A 108 -1.71 -11.15 -2.27
C PRO A 108 -0.82 -10.45 -3.32
N PRO A 109 -0.11 -11.20 -4.20
CA PRO A 109 0.85 -10.60 -5.12
C PRO A 109 0.17 -9.77 -6.21
N ALA A 110 0.75 -8.62 -6.51
CA ALA A 110 0.51 -7.88 -7.74
C ALA A 110 1.29 -8.52 -8.91
N ALA A 111 0.96 -8.18 -10.14
CA ALA A 111 1.64 -8.70 -11.33
C ALA A 111 1.90 -7.58 -12.35
N TYR A 112 3.08 -7.59 -12.96
CA TYR A 112 3.45 -6.70 -14.05
C TYR A 112 3.54 -7.46 -15.38
N ASN A 113 2.96 -6.90 -16.43
CA ASN A 113 3.07 -7.42 -17.76
C ASN A 113 3.96 -6.49 -18.61
N PRO A 114 5.18 -6.92 -18.99
CA PRO A 114 6.10 -6.06 -19.74
C PRO A 114 5.66 -5.80 -21.19
N GLU A 115 4.77 -6.63 -21.77
CA GLU A 115 4.27 -6.42 -23.13
C GLU A 115 3.19 -5.32 -23.18
N SER A 116 2.33 -5.25 -22.18
CA SER A 116 1.33 -4.17 -22.05
C SER A 116 1.85 -2.95 -21.31
N GLY A 117 2.94 -3.08 -20.53
CA GLY A 117 3.44 -2.03 -19.65
C GLY A 117 2.59 -1.81 -18.39
N LEU A 118 1.61 -2.69 -18.11
CA LEU A 118 0.65 -2.51 -17.04
C LEU A 118 1.01 -3.30 -15.78
N LEU A 119 0.89 -2.64 -14.64
CA LEU A 119 0.90 -3.24 -13.32
C LEU A 119 -0.53 -3.50 -12.87
N TYR A 120 -0.82 -4.73 -12.42
CA TYR A 120 -2.13 -5.12 -11.90
C TYR A 120 -2.06 -5.28 -10.39
N ILE A 121 -2.96 -4.60 -9.67
CA ILE A 121 -2.97 -4.55 -8.21
C ILE A 121 -4.28 -5.16 -7.68
N PRO A 122 -4.23 -6.19 -6.80
CA PRO A 122 -5.41 -6.67 -6.08
C PRO A 122 -5.65 -5.73 -4.90
N ALA A 123 -6.44 -4.68 -5.11
CA ALA A 123 -6.66 -3.61 -4.15
C ALA A 123 -7.90 -3.83 -3.27
N ASN A 124 -7.93 -3.17 -2.11
CA ASN A 124 -9.07 -3.04 -1.23
C ASN A 124 -9.30 -1.55 -0.96
N ASP A 125 -10.12 -0.92 -1.79
CA ASP A 125 -10.59 0.44 -1.57
C ASP A 125 -11.80 0.45 -0.63
N ASN A 126 -12.17 1.60 -0.09
CA ASN A 126 -13.31 1.76 0.81
C ASN A 126 -13.34 0.82 2.02
N HIS A 127 -12.23 0.19 2.35
CA HIS A 127 -12.10 -0.69 3.50
C HIS A 127 -11.28 0.02 4.58
N CYS A 128 -11.96 0.50 5.63
CA CYS A 128 -11.37 1.32 6.68
C CYS A 128 -11.27 0.57 8.01
N GLY A 129 -10.55 1.12 8.95
CA GLY A 129 -10.34 0.54 10.28
C GLY A 129 -10.71 1.48 11.42
N VAL A 130 -11.04 0.89 12.56
CA VAL A 130 -11.14 1.58 13.84
C VAL A 130 -10.23 0.88 14.84
N ILE A 131 -9.41 1.65 15.53
CA ILE A 131 -8.55 1.18 16.63
C ILE A 131 -8.96 1.90 17.91
N GLU A 132 -9.32 1.13 18.93
CA GLU A 132 -9.42 1.56 20.31
C GLU A 132 -8.12 1.22 21.04
N GLY A 133 -7.21 2.18 21.18
CA GLY A 133 -5.91 2.00 21.82
C GLY A 133 -6.03 1.81 23.32
N ARG A 134 -5.32 0.82 23.88
CA ARG A 134 -5.39 0.44 25.28
C ARG A 134 -4.03 0.31 25.93
N GLU A 135 -4.00 0.50 27.24
CA GLU A 135 -2.89 0.04 28.06
C GLU A 135 -2.79 -1.49 27.97
N VAL A 136 -1.57 -1.97 27.86
CA VAL A 136 -1.28 -3.39 27.71
C VAL A 136 -0.32 -3.83 28.82
N THR A 137 -0.66 -4.96 29.45
CA THR A 137 0.24 -5.65 30.38
C THR A 137 0.78 -6.90 29.71
N TYR A 138 2.09 -7.04 29.67
CA TYR A 138 2.74 -8.23 29.12
C TYR A 138 2.32 -9.49 29.88
N MET A 139 1.81 -10.49 29.12
CA MET A 139 1.54 -11.84 29.62
C MET A 139 2.27 -12.86 28.74
N PRO A 140 3.20 -13.66 29.28
CA PRO A 140 3.88 -14.68 28.51
C PRO A 140 2.91 -15.66 27.83
N GLY A 141 3.14 -15.94 26.54
CA GLY A 141 2.34 -16.91 25.77
C GLY A 141 0.99 -16.38 25.25
N SER A 142 0.66 -15.10 25.46
CA SER A 142 -0.51 -14.47 24.86
C SER A 142 -0.12 -13.41 23.81
N ALA A 143 -1.07 -13.11 22.89
CA ALA A 143 -0.86 -12.04 21.92
C ALA A 143 -0.67 -10.69 22.62
N TYR A 144 0.34 -9.92 22.21
CA TYR A 144 0.65 -8.60 22.73
C TYR A 144 0.03 -7.54 21.84
N MET A 145 -1.26 -7.27 22.02
CA MET A 145 -2.01 -6.27 21.27
C MET A 145 -2.49 -5.14 22.19
N GLY A 146 -2.00 -3.93 21.93
CA GLY A 146 -2.41 -2.72 22.65
C GLY A 146 -3.72 -2.11 22.16
N ALA A 147 -4.61 -2.89 21.54
CA ALA A 147 -5.82 -2.35 20.93
C ALA A 147 -6.96 -3.35 20.82
N ARG A 148 -8.19 -2.84 20.69
CA ARG A 148 -9.30 -3.49 19.98
C ARG A 148 -9.39 -2.92 18.58
N THR A 149 -9.70 -3.76 17.61
CA THR A 149 -9.78 -3.38 16.20
C THR A 149 -11.12 -3.76 15.60
N GLN A 150 -11.59 -2.95 14.67
CA GLN A 150 -12.79 -3.21 13.89
C GLN A 150 -12.54 -2.75 12.45
N MET A 151 -13.03 -3.54 11.48
CA MET A 151 -13.10 -3.13 10.08
C MET A 151 -14.42 -2.43 9.81
N THR A 152 -14.40 -1.40 8.97
CA THR A 152 -15.58 -0.61 8.61
C THR A 152 -15.56 -0.30 7.12
N VAL A 153 -16.74 -0.05 6.58
CA VAL A 153 -16.94 0.44 5.22
C VAL A 153 -17.54 1.84 5.33
N PRO A 154 -17.02 2.85 4.64
CA PRO A 154 -17.59 4.20 4.65
C PRO A 154 -19.04 4.22 4.17
N GLU A 155 -19.84 5.11 4.71
CA GLU A 155 -21.22 5.30 4.26
C GLU A 155 -21.23 5.74 2.79
N GLY A 156 -22.03 5.06 1.97
CA GLY A 156 -22.16 5.33 0.53
C GLY A 156 -21.14 4.60 -0.35
N ALA A 157 -20.22 3.83 0.21
CA ALA A 157 -19.34 2.98 -0.57
C ALA A 157 -20.16 1.86 -1.25
N ASP A 158 -19.89 1.64 -2.52
CA ASP A 158 -20.58 0.66 -3.37
C ASP A 158 -19.75 -0.59 -3.67
N HIS A 159 -18.46 -0.57 -3.28
CA HIS A 159 -17.53 -1.69 -3.39
C HIS A 159 -16.46 -1.62 -2.28
N ILE A 160 -15.71 -2.70 -2.08
CA ILE A 160 -14.59 -2.76 -1.13
C ILE A 160 -13.36 -3.46 -1.68
N GLY A 161 -13.47 -4.20 -2.77
CA GLY A 161 -12.34 -4.85 -3.43
C GLY A 161 -12.22 -4.44 -4.88
N GLU A 162 -11.01 -4.45 -5.40
CA GLU A 162 -10.72 -4.05 -6.77
C GLU A 162 -9.61 -4.89 -7.40
N ILE A 163 -9.63 -4.94 -8.74
CA ILE A 163 -8.43 -5.15 -9.53
C ILE A 163 -8.19 -3.85 -10.29
N GLN A 164 -7.06 -3.25 -10.07
CA GLN A 164 -6.63 -2.03 -10.76
C GLN A 164 -5.53 -2.36 -11.78
N ALA A 165 -5.51 -1.64 -12.90
CA ALA A 165 -4.42 -1.66 -13.87
C ALA A 165 -3.80 -0.26 -13.99
N TRP A 166 -2.50 -0.16 -13.78
CA TRP A 166 -1.73 1.07 -13.77
C TRP A 166 -0.68 1.07 -14.87
N ASP A 167 -0.61 2.13 -15.66
CA ASP A 167 0.54 2.39 -16.54
C ASP A 167 1.66 3.00 -15.71
N MET A 168 2.71 2.22 -15.47
CA MET A 168 3.82 2.67 -14.63
C MET A 168 4.69 3.74 -15.27
N ASN A 169 4.61 3.96 -16.58
CA ASN A 169 5.35 5.03 -17.24
C ASN A 169 4.66 6.39 -17.09
N THR A 170 3.33 6.42 -17.09
CA THR A 170 2.56 7.65 -16.85
C THR A 170 2.25 7.87 -15.37
N GLY A 171 2.20 6.80 -14.58
CA GLY A 171 1.73 6.84 -13.19
C GLY A 171 0.21 6.95 -13.07
N GLU A 172 -0.53 6.62 -14.13
CA GLU A 172 -1.98 6.75 -14.20
C GLU A 172 -2.67 5.39 -14.10
N GLU A 173 -3.81 5.36 -13.40
CA GLU A 173 -4.72 4.24 -13.44
C GLU A 173 -5.41 4.18 -14.81
N VAL A 174 -5.34 3.00 -15.46
CA VAL A 174 -5.90 2.78 -16.80
C VAL A 174 -7.33 2.24 -16.72
N TRP A 175 -7.58 1.32 -15.80
CA TRP A 175 -8.90 0.78 -15.51
C TRP A 175 -8.96 0.12 -14.13
N THR A 176 -10.18 0.03 -13.61
CA THR A 176 -10.52 -0.69 -12.37
C THR A 176 -11.69 -1.63 -12.58
N ARG A 177 -11.65 -2.78 -11.91
CA ARG A 177 -12.77 -3.71 -11.76
C ARG A 177 -13.11 -3.86 -10.28
N GLU A 178 -14.31 -3.47 -9.91
CA GLU A 178 -14.83 -3.42 -8.54
C GLU A 178 -15.53 -4.72 -8.13
N PHE A 179 -15.52 -5.01 -6.81
CA PHE A 179 -16.17 -6.17 -6.19
C PHE A 179 -16.84 -5.78 -4.87
N ASP A 180 -17.97 -6.41 -4.56
CA ASP A 180 -18.68 -6.21 -3.28
C ASP A 180 -17.93 -6.80 -2.07
N SER A 181 -16.93 -7.64 -2.31
CA SER A 181 -16.06 -8.24 -1.30
C SER A 181 -14.64 -7.74 -1.40
N HIS A 182 -13.91 -7.75 -0.28
CA HIS A 182 -12.48 -7.49 -0.32
C HIS A 182 -11.75 -8.52 -1.20
N ASN A 183 -10.66 -8.07 -1.81
CA ASN A 183 -9.86 -8.89 -2.73
C ASN A 183 -8.69 -9.54 -1.98
N TRP A 184 -8.71 -10.88 -1.87
CA TRP A 184 -7.64 -11.72 -1.33
C TRP A 184 -7.00 -12.62 -2.40
N GLY A 185 -7.39 -12.45 -3.66
CA GLY A 185 -6.80 -13.13 -4.80
C GLY A 185 -5.45 -12.51 -5.19
N GLY A 186 -4.42 -13.33 -5.37
CA GLY A 186 -3.20 -12.88 -6.04
C GLY A 186 -3.40 -12.79 -7.54
N ILE A 187 -2.64 -11.96 -8.23
CA ILE A 187 -2.75 -11.77 -9.67
C ILE A 187 -1.60 -12.46 -10.39
N LEU A 188 -1.94 -13.17 -11.48
CA LEU A 188 -1.01 -13.70 -12.45
C LEU A 188 -1.36 -13.14 -13.84
N THR A 189 -0.40 -12.57 -14.53
CA THR A 189 -0.53 -12.16 -15.94
C THR A 189 0.36 -13.01 -16.84
N THR A 190 -0.06 -13.18 -18.09
CA THR A 190 0.69 -13.93 -19.12
C THR A 190 1.03 -13.01 -20.30
N SER A 191 1.99 -13.40 -21.15
CA SER A 191 2.36 -12.67 -22.37
C SER A 191 1.18 -12.47 -23.33
N GLY A 192 0.17 -13.34 -23.31
CA GLY A 192 -1.06 -13.19 -24.09
C GLY A 192 -2.08 -12.22 -23.45
N CYS A 193 -1.69 -11.38 -22.52
CA CYS A 193 -2.57 -10.45 -21.79
C CYS A 193 -3.72 -11.12 -21.02
N LEU A 194 -3.62 -12.41 -20.73
CA LEU A 194 -4.59 -13.11 -19.90
C LEU A 194 -4.28 -12.83 -18.43
N LEU A 195 -5.28 -12.41 -17.68
CA LEU A 195 -5.22 -12.11 -16.26
C LEU A 195 -5.97 -13.19 -15.49
N TYR A 196 -5.34 -13.71 -14.44
CA TYR A 196 -5.95 -14.62 -13.47
C TYR A 196 -5.93 -14.01 -12.07
N THR A 197 -7.02 -14.17 -11.36
CA THR A 197 -7.16 -13.76 -9.97
C THR A 197 -8.01 -14.76 -9.19
#